data_3b9f69d5f5027dc540560a98674d3e7c
#
_entry.id   3b9f69d5f5027dc540560a98674d3e7c
#
_cell.length_a   1.000
_cell.length_b   1.000
_cell.length_c   1.000
_cell.angle_alpha   90.00
_cell.angle_beta   90.00
_cell.angle_gamma   90.00
#
_symmetry.space_group_name_H-M   'P 1'
#
loop_
_entity.id
_entity.type
_entity.pdbx_description
1 polymer ?
#
loop_
_entity_poly.entity_id
_entity_poly.type
_entity_poly.pdbx_seq_one_letter_code
_entity_poly.pdbx_strand_id
1 'polypeptide(L)'
;MADKSLNFLVCCANGAGSSLMAQMALEKVLKKHGIEPGKVHHCPISEGRETAPQYDVVICAQHFADIFTEAEKQGAKLIALKNVISASEIEAKLKEAGILE
;
A
#
# COMPACT_ATOMS: atom_id res chain seq x y z
N MET A 1 -8.11 5.25 20.50
CA MET A 1 -8.10 5.30 19.96
C MET A 1 -7.96 5.66 19.16
N ALA A 2 -7.85 5.64 19.14
CA ALA A 2 -7.82 6.16 18.44
C ALA A 2 -7.71 5.97 17.24
N ASP A 3 -8.22 6.16 16.69
CA ASP A 3 -8.34 5.95 15.51
C ASP A 3 -7.59 6.66 14.62
N LYS A 4 -6.43 6.34 14.40
CA LYS A 4 -5.58 6.79 13.57
C LYS A 4 -5.90 6.35 12.25
N SER A 5 -6.35 7.15 11.36
CA SER A 5 -6.47 6.84 9.96
C SER A 5 -5.10 6.75 9.35
N LEU A 6 -4.80 5.64 8.73
CA LEU A 6 -3.52 5.45 8.05
C LEU A 6 -3.59 5.97 6.62
N ASN A 7 -2.48 6.50 6.14
CA ASN A 7 -2.36 6.94 4.75
C ASN A 7 -1.66 5.86 3.95
N PHE A 8 -2.28 5.48 2.83
CA PHE A 8 -1.78 4.39 2.00
C PHE A 8 -1.31 4.91 0.65
N LEU A 9 -0.17 4.42 0.19
CA LEU A 9 0.33 4.73 -1.13
C LEU A 9 0.41 3.44 -1.94
N VAL A 10 -0.17 3.44 -3.13
CA VAL A 10 -0.14 2.28 -4.02
C VAL A 10 0.69 2.64 -5.24
N CYS A 11 1.78 1.92 -5.47
CA CYS A 11 2.70 2.21 -6.57
C CYS A 11 2.78 1.05 -7.53
N CYS A 12 2.70 1.35 -8.82
CA CYS A 12 2.82 0.36 -9.87
C CYS A 12 3.75 0.86 -10.96
N ALA A 13 4.40 -0.07 -11.64
CA ALA A 13 5.39 0.28 -12.65
C ALA A 13 4.84 1.19 -13.73
N ASN A 14 3.70 0.85 -14.27
CA ASN A 14 3.13 1.60 -15.36
C ASN A 14 2.04 2.56 -14.98
N GLY A 15 1.73 2.63 -13.74
CA GLY A 15 0.73 3.57 -13.27
C GLY A 15 -0.68 3.20 -13.62
N ALA A 16 -1.12 3.75 -14.67
CA ALA A 16 -2.52 3.88 -14.99
C ALA A 16 -3.48 2.76 -14.59
N GLY A 17 -3.57 1.74 -15.35
CA GLY A 17 -4.59 0.72 -15.13
C GLY A 17 -4.38 -0.13 -13.88
N SER A 18 -3.18 -0.68 -13.71
CA SER A 18 -2.96 -1.60 -12.62
C SER A 18 -2.89 -0.90 -11.27
N SER A 19 -2.43 0.33 -11.20
CA SER A 19 -2.42 1.02 -9.91
C SER A 19 -3.83 1.33 -9.43
N LEU A 20 -4.73 1.65 -10.36
CA LEU A 20 -6.12 1.87 -9.98
C LEU A 20 -6.78 0.59 -9.49
N MET A 21 -6.53 -0.52 -10.18
CA MET A 21 -7.07 -1.81 -9.75
C MET A 21 -6.51 -2.23 -8.41
N ALA A 22 -5.23 -1.97 -8.17
CA ALA A 22 -4.61 -2.27 -6.89
C ALA A 22 -5.25 -1.42 -5.78
N GLN A 23 -5.51 -0.16 -6.08
CA GLN A 23 -6.17 0.70 -5.11
C GLN A 23 -7.56 0.18 -4.78
N MET A 24 -8.31 -0.23 -5.79
CA MET A 24 -9.64 -0.75 -5.57
C MET A 24 -9.62 -2.02 -4.74
N ALA A 25 -8.65 -2.89 -4.98
CA ALA A 25 -8.51 -4.12 -4.21
C ALA A 25 -8.18 -3.79 -2.74
N LEU A 26 -7.29 -2.83 -2.54
CA LEU A 26 -6.95 -2.39 -1.19
C LEU A 26 -8.16 -1.82 -0.46
N GLU A 27 -8.90 -0.96 -1.13
CA GLU A 27 -10.08 -0.34 -0.52
C GLU A 27 -11.11 -1.38 -0.14
N LYS A 28 -11.26 -2.40 -0.97
CA LYS A 28 -12.18 -3.48 -0.71
C LYS A 28 -11.79 -4.24 0.57
N VAL A 29 -10.51 -4.51 0.73
CA VAL A 29 -10.01 -5.20 1.92
C VAL A 29 -10.21 -4.34 3.16
N LEU A 30 -9.88 -3.06 3.08
CA LEU A 30 -10.02 -2.16 4.21
C LEU A 30 -11.48 -2.05 4.64
N LYS A 31 -12.37 -1.94 3.66
CA LYS A 31 -13.80 -1.84 3.95
C LYS A 31 -14.33 -3.11 4.59
N LYS A 32 -13.84 -4.27 4.14
CA LYS A 32 -14.23 -5.54 4.70
C LYS A 32 -13.89 -5.64 6.17
N HIS A 33 -12.79 -5.03 6.58
CA HIS A 33 -12.33 -5.06 7.96
C HIS A 33 -12.74 -3.84 8.77
N GLY A 34 -13.57 -2.97 8.19
CA GLY A 34 -14.06 -1.81 8.90
C GLY A 34 -13.04 -0.72 9.11
N ILE A 35 -12.00 -0.67 8.27
CA ILE A 35 -10.94 0.32 8.39
C ILE A 35 -11.18 1.45 7.40
N GLU A 36 -11.18 2.67 7.90
CA GLU A 36 -11.30 3.84 7.03
C GLU A 36 -9.92 4.47 6.87
N PRO A 37 -9.36 4.46 5.67
CA PRO A 37 -8.04 5.08 5.48
C PRO A 37 -8.17 6.60 5.52
N GLY A 38 -7.10 7.26 5.95
CA GLY A 38 -7.06 8.71 5.88
C GLY A 38 -6.91 9.16 4.44
N LYS A 39 -6.08 8.45 3.68
CA LYS A 39 -5.83 8.80 2.29
C LYS A 39 -5.35 7.54 1.57
N VAL A 40 -5.84 7.35 0.37
CA VAL A 40 -5.33 6.30 -0.51
C VAL A 40 -4.97 6.96 -1.83
N HIS A 41 -3.71 6.88 -2.21
CA HIS A 41 -3.21 7.52 -3.42
C HIS A 41 -2.49 6.48 -4.27
N HIS A 42 -2.68 6.54 -5.57
CA HIS A 42 -1.95 5.66 -6.47
C HIS A 42 -1.12 6.49 -7.43
N CYS A 43 0.05 5.99 -7.76
CA CYS A 43 0.98 6.71 -8.61
C CYS A 43 1.99 5.75 -9.22
N PRO A 44 2.72 6.21 -10.25
CA PRO A 44 3.80 5.39 -10.78
C PRO A 44 4.95 5.30 -9.77
N ILE A 45 5.80 4.29 -9.95
CA ILE A 45 6.93 4.04 -9.06
C ILE A 45 7.83 5.27 -8.90
N SER A 46 8.08 5.96 -10.02
CA SER A 46 9.00 7.11 -9.98
C SER A 46 8.51 8.22 -9.06
N GLU A 47 7.21 8.44 -9.04
CA GLU A 47 6.64 9.44 -8.14
C GLU A 47 6.57 8.91 -6.72
N GLY A 48 6.14 7.65 -6.57
CA GLY A 48 5.96 7.05 -5.25
C GLY A 48 7.26 6.97 -4.48
N ARG A 49 8.35 6.73 -5.16
CA ARG A 49 9.66 6.64 -4.54
C ARG A 49 9.99 7.88 -3.71
N GLU A 50 9.60 9.05 -4.21
CA GLU A 50 9.90 10.29 -3.51
C GLU A 50 8.91 10.60 -2.41
N THR A 51 7.66 10.17 -2.58
CA THR A 51 6.61 10.51 -1.62
C THR A 51 6.34 9.42 -0.59
N ALA A 52 6.84 8.22 -0.82
CA ALA A 52 6.55 7.08 0.05
C ALA A 52 6.81 7.34 1.54
N PRO A 53 7.90 8.02 1.93
CA PRO A 53 8.12 8.25 3.36
C PRO A 53 7.05 9.08 4.04
N GLN A 54 6.22 9.77 3.27
CA GLN A 54 5.15 10.59 3.82
C GLN A 54 3.90 9.77 4.13
N TYR A 55 3.90 8.50 3.74
CA TYR A 55 2.75 7.63 3.92
C TYR A 55 3.03 6.60 5.01
N ASP A 56 1.98 6.10 5.61
CA ASP A 56 2.11 5.09 6.67
C ASP A 56 2.33 3.71 6.09
N VAL A 57 1.70 3.44 4.95
CA VAL A 57 1.77 2.12 4.31
C VAL A 57 2.01 2.31 2.82
N VAL A 58 2.97 1.58 2.27
CA VAL A 58 3.28 1.63 0.85
C VAL A 58 3.07 0.24 0.26
N ILE A 59 2.29 0.18 -0.80
CA ILE A 59 1.97 -1.08 -1.47
C ILE A 59 2.56 -1.07 -2.87
N CYS A 60 3.33 -2.09 -3.20
CA CYS A 60 3.97 -2.17 -4.50
C CYS A 60 4.14 -3.63 -4.91
N ALA A 61 4.54 -3.83 -6.17
CA ALA A 61 4.87 -5.17 -6.63
C ALA A 61 6.17 -5.62 -5.97
N GLN A 62 6.27 -6.92 -5.71
CA GLN A 62 7.39 -7.49 -4.98
C GLN A 62 8.75 -7.13 -5.58
N HIS A 63 8.86 -7.14 -6.89
CA HIS A 63 10.16 -6.87 -7.50
C HIS A 63 10.54 -5.39 -7.50
N PHE A 64 9.67 -4.53 -7.00
CA PHE A 64 10.01 -3.12 -6.84
C PHE A 64 10.25 -2.76 -5.38
N ALA A 65 10.23 -3.75 -4.49
CA ALA A 65 10.35 -3.49 -3.05
C ALA A 65 11.65 -2.77 -2.70
N ASP A 66 12.73 -3.06 -3.41
CA ASP A 66 14.02 -2.44 -3.13
C ASP A 66 13.99 -0.93 -3.29
N ILE A 67 13.10 -0.43 -4.13
CA ILE A 67 13.02 1.01 -4.38
C ILE A 67 12.51 1.74 -3.14
N PHE A 68 11.75 1.05 -2.31
CA PHE A 68 11.11 1.66 -1.14
C PHE A 68 11.79 1.37 0.18
N THR A 69 13.02 0.83 0.16
CA THR A 69 13.71 0.54 1.41
C THR A 69 13.95 1.80 2.24
N GLU A 70 14.16 2.92 1.56
CA GLU A 70 14.37 4.18 2.27
C GLU A 70 13.11 4.59 3.05
N ALA A 71 11.95 4.43 2.43
CA ALA A 71 10.69 4.74 3.09
C ALA A 71 10.47 3.82 4.30
N GLU A 72 10.83 2.56 4.14
CA GLU A 72 10.70 1.59 5.22
C GLU A 72 11.58 1.97 6.40
N LYS A 73 12.78 2.44 6.13
CA LYS A 73 13.69 2.89 7.18
C LYS A 73 13.14 4.09 7.92
N GLN A 74 12.31 4.88 7.27
CA GLN A 74 11.73 6.07 7.89
C GLN A 74 10.41 5.77 8.59
N GLY A 75 10.02 4.52 8.65
CA GLY A 75 8.85 4.12 9.43
C GLY A 75 7.64 3.68 8.63
N ALA A 76 7.67 3.82 7.32
CA ALA A 76 6.55 3.36 6.50
C ALA A 76 6.55 1.84 6.45
N LYS A 77 5.37 1.23 6.44
CA LYS A 77 5.28 -0.21 6.31
C LYS A 77 5.18 -0.55 4.83
N LEU A 78 6.08 -1.41 4.39
CA LEU A 78 6.15 -1.79 2.98
C LEU A 78 5.42 -3.11 2.76
N ILE A 79 4.45 -3.08 1.88
CA ILE A 79 3.67 -4.27 1.53
C ILE A 79 4.03 -4.64 0.09
N ALA A 80 4.84 -5.68 -0.04
CA ALA A 80 5.29 -6.15 -1.35
C ALA A 80 4.40 -7.31 -1.79
N LEU A 81 3.83 -7.21 -2.98
CA LEU A 81 2.88 -8.18 -3.47
C LEU A 81 3.36 -8.87 -4.73
N LYS A 82 3.04 -10.13 -4.87
CA LYS A 82 3.31 -10.82 -6.13
C LYS A 82 2.29 -10.38 -7.16
N ASN A 83 1.06 -10.19 -6.72
CA ASN A 83 -0.01 -9.72 -7.60
C ASN A 83 -0.69 -8.54 -6.91
N VAL A 84 -0.40 -7.35 -7.39
CA VAL A 84 -0.88 -6.12 -6.73
C VAL A 84 -2.40 -5.96 -6.80
N ILE A 85 -3.07 -6.69 -7.67
CA ILE A 85 -4.52 -6.59 -7.76
C ILE A 85 -5.23 -7.71 -7.01
N SER A 86 -4.50 -8.56 -6.30
CA SER A 86 -5.11 -9.65 -5.55
C SER A 86 -5.52 -9.18 -4.16
N ALA A 87 -6.82 -9.06 -3.94
CA ALA A 87 -7.33 -8.61 -2.64
C ALA A 87 -6.93 -9.58 -1.53
N SER A 88 -6.93 -10.89 -1.81
CA SER A 88 -6.58 -11.86 -0.77
C SER A 88 -5.11 -11.77 -0.39
N GLU A 89 -4.24 -11.49 -1.34
CA GLU A 89 -2.82 -11.31 -1.01
C GLU A 89 -2.62 -10.03 -0.23
N ILE A 90 -3.30 -8.95 -0.62
CA ILE A 90 -3.23 -7.68 0.12
C ILE A 90 -3.67 -7.91 1.56
N GLU A 91 -4.77 -8.61 1.75
CA GLU A 91 -5.28 -8.88 3.08
C GLU A 91 -4.28 -9.65 3.92
N ALA A 92 -3.68 -10.70 3.34
CA ALA A 92 -2.71 -11.51 4.07
C ALA A 92 -1.48 -10.70 4.46
N LYS A 93 -0.99 -9.87 3.55
CA LYS A 93 0.20 -9.07 3.83
C LYS A 93 -0.07 -7.98 4.86
N LEU A 94 -1.26 -7.39 4.82
CA LEU A 94 -1.61 -6.38 5.82
C LEU A 94 -1.73 -7.00 7.20
N LYS A 95 -2.20 -8.24 7.29
CA LYS A 95 -2.23 -8.94 8.56
C LYS A 95 -0.83 -9.21 9.08
N GLU A 96 0.08 -9.60 8.20
CA GLU A 96 1.46 -9.86 8.59
C GLU A 96 2.13 -8.60 9.10
N ALA A 97 1.76 -7.45 8.55
CA ALA A 97 2.34 -6.18 8.95
C ALA A 97 1.71 -5.60 10.22
N GLY A 98 0.68 -6.25 10.73
CA GLY A 98 0.03 -5.76 11.93
C GLY A 98 -1.00 -4.67 11.69
N ILE A 99 -1.34 -4.42 10.44
CA ILE A 99 -2.32 -3.39 10.10
C ILE A 99 -3.73 -3.92 10.26
N LEU A 100 -3.94 -5.17 9.90
CA LEU A 100 -5.21 -5.86 10.12
C LEU A 100 -5.07 -6.81 11.29
N GLU A 101 -6.17 -7.04 11.96
CA GLU A 101 -6.18 -7.98 13.08
C GLU A 101 -6.64 -9.36 12.70
#